data_93ac95682b3b29da63c1d4c80058a595
#
_entry.id   93ac95682b3b29da63c1d4c80058a595
#
_cell.length_a   1.000
_cell.length_b   1.000
_cell.length_c   1.000
_cell.angle_alpha   90.00
_cell.angle_beta   90.00
_cell.angle_gamma   90.00
#
_symmetry.space_group_name_H-M   'P 1'
#
loop_
_entity.id
_entity.type
_entity.pdbx_description
1 polymer ?
#
loop_
_entity_poly.entity_id
_entity_poly.type
_entity_poly.pdbx_seq_one_letter_code
_entity_poly.pdbx_strand_id
1 'polypeptide(L)'
;MSRLLALLALAPLLAGAAETTAPKPPSAFTVEAQRRVEAELPFADRADFERADRGLIRRPERLLIRNPDGSVAWQLGGYDFLLDGKPRDSINPSLQRQALLNLKYGLFEVAEGIYQVRGFDLANITFIRGDSGWIVVDTLTTPATARAAYELVSRELGERPIRTVIYSHAHADHFGGVRGLVEPQQVASGAVQIIAPAGFMEAAIKENVLAGNAMMRRATYQYGTQLPKGPQGQVDMAIGKGLARGPLSLLAPTRLIEGEGEDLVLDGVPFTFQNTPGTESPAEMNIWLPRQKALLMAENVVGTLHNLYTLRGAEVRDALGWSKYINQALHRFGRQAEVMFAVHNWPRWGNAEIVEVLEKQRDLYGFLHDQTLHLANQGVTIGQV
;
A
#
# COMPACT_ATOMS: atom_id res chain seq x y z
N MET A 1 71.54 -23.65 -10.32
CA MET A 1 70.54 -22.98 -9.46
C MET A 1 69.17 -23.03 -10.15
N SER A 2 68.46 -24.13 -9.90
CA SER A 2 67.12 -24.37 -10.53
C SER A 2 66.03 -23.85 -9.58
N ARG A 3 65.20 -22.96 -10.07
CA ARG A 3 63.99 -22.48 -9.36
C ARG A 3 62.82 -23.35 -9.76
N LEU A 4 62.28 -24.16 -8.83
CA LEU A 4 61.01 -24.80 -8.96
C LEU A 4 59.88 -23.77 -8.83
N LEU A 5 59.08 -23.61 -9.88
CA LEU A 5 57.79 -22.95 -9.79
C LEU A 5 56.73 -24.00 -9.34
N ALA A 6 56.16 -23.77 -8.15
CA ALA A 6 54.99 -24.50 -7.69
C ALA A 6 53.71 -23.86 -8.28
N LEU A 7 53.04 -24.56 -9.19
CA LEU A 7 51.70 -24.20 -9.62
C LEU A 7 50.70 -24.60 -8.51
N LEU A 8 50.10 -23.56 -7.87
CA LEU A 8 48.90 -23.76 -7.06
C LEU A 8 47.69 -23.93 -8.00
N ALA A 9 47.16 -25.13 -8.10
CA ALA A 9 45.88 -25.35 -8.72
C ALA A 9 44.75 -24.88 -7.81
N LEU A 10 44.08 -23.76 -8.15
CA LEU A 10 42.82 -23.35 -7.54
C LEU A 10 41.74 -24.33 -8.07
N ALA A 11 41.28 -25.21 -7.22
CA ALA A 11 40.05 -25.98 -7.49
C ALA A 11 38.85 -25.00 -7.39
N PRO A 12 37.91 -25.00 -8.36
CA PRO A 12 36.71 -24.21 -8.23
C PRO A 12 35.85 -24.80 -7.09
N LEU A 13 35.59 -24.01 -6.07
CA LEU A 13 34.53 -24.26 -5.11
C LEU A 13 33.22 -24.29 -5.89
N LEU A 14 32.72 -25.46 -6.19
CA LEU A 14 31.32 -25.66 -6.59
C LEU A 14 30.45 -25.17 -5.43
N ALA A 15 29.93 -23.97 -5.56
CA ALA A 15 28.82 -23.50 -4.75
C ALA A 15 27.70 -24.50 -4.99
N GLY A 16 27.47 -25.40 -4.04
CA GLY A 16 26.34 -26.30 -4.06
C GLY A 16 25.08 -25.47 -4.22
N ALA A 17 24.34 -25.65 -5.30
CA ALA A 17 23.00 -25.13 -5.42
C ALA A 17 22.24 -25.64 -4.21
N ALA A 18 21.71 -24.72 -3.39
CA ALA A 18 20.85 -25.10 -2.28
C ALA A 18 19.72 -25.94 -2.87
N GLU A 19 19.63 -27.22 -2.48
CA GLU A 19 18.49 -28.05 -2.83
C GLU A 19 17.23 -27.29 -2.40
N THR A 20 16.46 -26.85 -3.37
CA THR A 20 15.12 -26.31 -3.11
C THR A 20 14.28 -27.46 -2.62
N THR A 21 14.19 -27.63 -1.30
CA THR A 21 13.29 -28.62 -0.71
C THR A 21 11.88 -28.33 -1.21
N ALA A 22 11.22 -29.35 -1.76
CA ALA A 22 9.83 -29.23 -2.20
C ALA A 22 8.96 -28.67 -1.05
N PRO A 23 8.01 -27.76 -1.35
CA PRO A 23 7.12 -27.23 -0.32
C PRO A 23 6.42 -28.34 0.45
N LYS A 24 6.41 -28.26 1.78
CA LYS A 24 5.72 -29.22 2.62
C LYS A 24 4.20 -29.02 2.55
N PRO A 25 3.38 -30.08 2.56
CA PRO A 25 1.94 -29.96 2.73
C PRO A 25 1.62 -29.34 4.10
N PRO A 26 0.45 -28.67 4.25
CA PRO A 26 0.02 -28.15 5.55
C PRO A 26 -0.16 -29.32 6.55
N SER A 27 0.11 -29.04 7.83
CA SER A 27 -0.16 -29.99 8.91
C SER A 27 -1.66 -30.17 9.13
N ALA A 28 -2.07 -31.30 9.74
CA ALA A 28 -3.46 -31.52 10.11
C ALA A 28 -4.01 -30.40 11.02
N PHE A 29 -3.18 -29.84 11.91
CA PHE A 29 -3.56 -28.68 12.75
C PHE A 29 -3.85 -27.43 11.90
N THR A 30 -3.04 -27.16 10.90
CA THR A 30 -3.25 -26.04 9.99
C THR A 30 -4.57 -26.21 9.24
N VAL A 31 -4.79 -27.39 8.65
CA VAL A 31 -6.03 -27.68 7.91
C VAL A 31 -7.26 -27.51 8.79
N GLU A 32 -7.23 -28.03 10.02
CA GLU A 32 -8.34 -27.90 10.97
C GLU A 32 -8.58 -26.45 11.40
N ALA A 33 -7.51 -25.67 11.61
CA ALA A 33 -7.64 -24.24 11.91
C ALA A 33 -8.27 -23.47 10.74
N GLN A 34 -7.90 -23.78 9.48
CA GLN A 34 -8.50 -23.16 8.29
C GLN A 34 -10.00 -23.51 8.17
N ARG A 35 -10.37 -24.75 8.40
CA ARG A 35 -11.78 -25.18 8.37
C ARG A 35 -12.65 -24.49 9.41
N ARG A 36 -12.12 -24.23 10.61
CA ARG A 36 -12.83 -23.45 11.63
C ARG A 36 -13.07 -22.02 11.18
N VAL A 37 -12.05 -21.37 10.63
CA VAL A 37 -12.20 -20.00 10.07
C VAL A 37 -13.25 -19.97 8.97
N GLU A 38 -13.23 -20.98 8.07
CA GLU A 38 -14.20 -21.08 6.97
C GLU A 38 -15.65 -21.25 7.48
N ALA A 39 -15.83 -21.99 8.58
CA ALA A 39 -17.14 -22.21 9.17
C ALA A 39 -17.68 -20.99 9.96
N GLU A 40 -16.80 -20.16 10.52
CA GLU A 40 -17.16 -19.05 11.41
C GLU A 40 -17.40 -17.74 10.66
N LEU A 41 -16.71 -17.49 9.54
CA LEU A 41 -16.75 -16.21 8.83
C LEU A 41 -17.71 -16.25 7.61
N PRO A 42 -18.32 -15.09 7.26
CA PRO A 42 -19.34 -15.00 6.23
C PRO A 42 -18.74 -14.98 4.81
N PHE A 43 -18.05 -16.04 4.39
CA PHE A 43 -17.42 -16.10 3.06
C PHE A 43 -18.39 -16.06 1.88
N ALA A 44 -19.69 -16.26 2.12
CA ALA A 44 -20.74 -16.10 1.13
C ALA A 44 -21.01 -14.62 0.77
N ASP A 45 -20.57 -13.67 1.62
CA ASP A 45 -20.71 -12.24 1.34
C ASP A 45 -19.86 -11.83 0.13
N ARG A 46 -20.51 -11.25 -0.89
CA ARG A 46 -19.91 -10.80 -2.15
C ARG A 46 -19.76 -9.30 -2.26
N ALA A 47 -20.19 -8.53 -1.28
CA ALA A 47 -20.21 -7.07 -1.34
C ALA A 47 -18.85 -6.44 -1.67
N ASP A 48 -17.75 -6.95 -1.10
CA ASP A 48 -16.41 -6.46 -1.43
C ASP A 48 -15.98 -6.77 -2.88
N PHE A 49 -16.44 -7.89 -3.45
CA PHE A 49 -16.15 -8.21 -4.85
C PHE A 49 -16.86 -7.23 -5.80
N GLU A 50 -18.09 -6.84 -5.47
CA GLU A 50 -18.85 -5.82 -6.22
C GLU A 50 -18.19 -4.45 -6.09
N ARG A 51 -17.76 -4.05 -4.87
CA ARG A 51 -17.02 -2.80 -4.63
C ARG A 51 -15.69 -2.78 -5.36
N ALA A 52 -14.95 -3.88 -5.34
CA ALA A 52 -13.64 -3.97 -5.98
C ALA A 52 -13.71 -3.88 -7.52
N ASP A 53 -14.82 -4.25 -8.14
CA ASP A 53 -15.06 -4.11 -9.58
C ASP A 53 -15.78 -2.80 -9.95
N ARG A 54 -16.37 -2.08 -8.97
CA ARG A 54 -17.13 -0.86 -9.23
C ARG A 54 -16.27 0.24 -9.83
N GLY A 55 -16.79 0.92 -10.83
CA GLY A 55 -16.13 2.03 -11.52
C GLY A 55 -15.03 1.62 -12.49
N LEU A 56 -14.90 0.33 -12.85
CA LEU A 56 -13.90 -0.13 -13.81
C LEU A 56 -14.09 0.53 -15.17
N ILE A 57 -13.08 1.30 -15.59
CA ILE A 57 -12.99 1.92 -16.93
C ILE A 57 -12.21 1.02 -17.87
N ARG A 58 -11.03 0.59 -17.44
CA ARG A 58 -10.14 -0.23 -18.27
C ARG A 58 -9.32 -1.21 -17.42
N ARG A 59 -9.30 -2.46 -17.84
CA ARG A 59 -8.37 -3.50 -17.37
C ARG A 59 -7.52 -3.93 -18.56
N PRO A 60 -6.18 -3.75 -18.51
CA PRO A 60 -5.30 -4.35 -19.51
C PRO A 60 -5.43 -5.87 -19.54
N GLU A 61 -5.45 -6.49 -20.72
CA GLU A 61 -5.53 -7.96 -20.85
C GLU A 61 -4.36 -8.66 -20.15
N ARG A 62 -3.19 -8.04 -20.21
CA ARG A 62 -1.96 -8.52 -19.56
C ARG A 62 -1.27 -7.36 -18.88
N LEU A 63 -1.04 -7.49 -17.57
CA LEU A 63 -0.25 -6.54 -16.81
C LEU A 63 1.18 -7.06 -16.66
N LEU A 64 2.09 -6.50 -17.45
CA LEU A 64 3.53 -6.74 -17.40
C LEU A 64 4.25 -5.40 -17.60
N ILE A 65 4.86 -4.90 -16.54
CA ILE A 65 5.59 -3.64 -16.53
C ILE A 65 7.08 -3.94 -16.43
N ARG A 66 7.89 -3.27 -17.25
CA ARG A 66 9.34 -3.44 -17.29
C ARG A 66 10.05 -2.16 -16.88
N ASN A 67 11.19 -2.33 -16.24
CA ASN A 67 12.17 -1.27 -16.04
C ASN A 67 12.87 -0.92 -17.36
N PRO A 68 13.55 0.25 -17.44
CA PRO A 68 14.31 0.65 -18.64
C PRO A 68 15.42 -0.33 -19.04
N ASP A 69 15.96 -1.11 -18.10
CA ASP A 69 16.94 -2.16 -18.34
C ASP A 69 16.35 -3.48 -18.88
N GLY A 70 15.02 -3.52 -19.07
CA GLY A 70 14.28 -4.70 -19.56
C GLY A 70 13.86 -5.68 -18.45
N SER A 71 14.34 -5.53 -17.24
CA SER A 71 13.92 -6.37 -16.10
C SER A 71 12.43 -6.17 -15.78
N VAL A 72 11.79 -7.16 -15.19
CA VAL A 72 10.37 -7.07 -14.82
C VAL A 72 10.23 -6.27 -13.54
N ALA A 73 9.58 -5.10 -13.64
CA ALA A 73 9.20 -4.28 -12.50
C ALA A 73 7.97 -4.86 -11.80
N TRP A 74 6.94 -5.24 -12.56
CA TRP A 74 5.68 -5.73 -12.01
C TRP A 74 4.95 -6.68 -12.95
N GLN A 75 4.29 -7.70 -12.36
CA GLN A 75 3.37 -8.59 -13.08
C GLN A 75 2.46 -9.35 -12.11
N LEU A 76 1.25 -9.69 -12.56
CA LEU A 76 0.26 -10.45 -11.78
C LEU A 76 0.13 -11.92 -12.17
N GLY A 77 0.64 -12.36 -13.34
CA GLY A 77 0.47 -13.71 -13.86
C GLY A 77 0.92 -14.86 -12.96
N GLY A 78 1.78 -14.60 -11.96
CA GLY A 78 2.18 -15.63 -10.98
C GLY A 78 1.11 -15.98 -9.95
N TYR A 79 -0.04 -15.31 -9.95
CA TYR A 79 -1.16 -15.53 -9.01
C TYR A 79 -2.38 -16.17 -9.68
N ASP A 80 -2.25 -16.64 -10.92
CA ASP A 80 -3.35 -17.25 -11.69
C ASP A 80 -3.93 -18.50 -11.00
N PHE A 81 -3.16 -19.15 -10.12
CA PHE A 81 -3.62 -20.26 -9.29
C PHE A 81 -4.80 -19.91 -8.38
N LEU A 82 -5.06 -18.63 -8.11
CA LEU A 82 -6.20 -18.16 -7.32
C LEU A 82 -7.49 -18.12 -8.14
N LEU A 83 -7.39 -18.00 -9.48
CA LEU A 83 -8.54 -17.73 -10.36
C LEU A 83 -9.46 -18.95 -10.55
N ASP A 84 -9.01 -20.16 -10.20
CA ASP A 84 -9.86 -21.36 -10.24
C ASP A 84 -10.89 -21.41 -9.10
N GLY A 85 -10.79 -20.50 -8.13
CA GLY A 85 -11.71 -20.36 -7.00
C GLY A 85 -11.71 -21.54 -6.01
N LYS A 86 -10.77 -22.49 -6.14
CA LYS A 86 -10.73 -23.67 -5.26
C LYS A 86 -10.12 -23.32 -3.90
N PRO A 87 -10.73 -23.75 -2.78
CA PRO A 87 -10.11 -23.67 -1.46
C PRO A 87 -8.74 -24.37 -1.43
N ARG A 88 -7.82 -23.83 -0.63
CA ARG A 88 -6.48 -24.35 -0.47
C ARG A 88 -6.20 -24.58 1.01
N ASP A 89 -5.98 -25.82 1.41
CA ASP A 89 -5.67 -26.19 2.80
C ASP A 89 -4.43 -25.48 3.36
N SER A 90 -3.51 -25.04 2.49
CA SER A 90 -2.29 -24.31 2.85
C SER A 90 -2.47 -22.79 2.99
N ILE A 91 -3.64 -22.23 2.64
CA ILE A 91 -3.91 -20.79 2.67
C ILE A 91 -5.06 -20.53 3.64
N ASN A 92 -4.88 -19.55 4.53
CA ASN A 92 -6.00 -19.08 5.36
C ASN A 92 -7.14 -18.58 4.46
N PRO A 93 -8.41 -19.01 4.67
CA PRO A 93 -9.55 -18.64 3.82
C PRO A 93 -9.74 -17.13 3.68
N SER A 94 -9.52 -16.34 4.76
CA SER A 94 -9.60 -14.88 4.70
C SER A 94 -8.50 -14.30 3.81
N LEU A 95 -7.26 -14.83 3.91
CA LEU A 95 -6.17 -14.41 3.03
C LEU A 95 -6.44 -14.77 1.57
N GLN A 96 -6.98 -15.97 1.31
CA GLN A 96 -7.33 -16.37 -0.06
C GLN A 96 -8.41 -15.45 -0.66
N ARG A 97 -9.45 -15.12 0.13
CA ARG A 97 -10.48 -14.16 -0.27
C ARG A 97 -9.88 -12.79 -0.57
N GLN A 98 -9.04 -12.27 0.32
CA GLN A 98 -8.36 -10.99 0.14
C GLN A 98 -7.44 -11.00 -1.09
N ALA A 99 -6.72 -12.11 -1.30
CA ALA A 99 -5.85 -12.29 -2.45
C ALA A 99 -6.60 -12.27 -3.79
N LEU A 100 -7.82 -12.82 -3.85
CA LEU A 100 -8.70 -12.73 -5.01
C LEU A 100 -9.18 -11.30 -5.26
N LEU A 101 -9.51 -10.57 -4.20
CA LEU A 101 -9.92 -9.16 -4.29
C LEU A 101 -8.76 -8.28 -4.79
N ASN A 102 -7.54 -8.50 -4.31
CA ASN A 102 -6.35 -7.78 -4.76
C ASN A 102 -5.88 -8.14 -6.19
N LEU A 103 -6.55 -9.09 -6.86
CA LEU A 103 -6.40 -9.32 -8.31
C LEU A 103 -7.30 -8.44 -9.17
N LYS A 104 -8.14 -7.58 -8.56
CA LYS A 104 -8.97 -6.61 -9.27
C LYS A 104 -8.14 -5.38 -9.62
N TYR A 105 -7.47 -5.40 -10.77
CA TYR A 105 -6.57 -4.35 -11.23
C TYR A 105 -7.13 -3.57 -12.42
N GLY A 106 -6.61 -2.37 -12.65
CA GLY A 106 -6.96 -1.51 -13.79
C GLY A 106 -7.14 -0.04 -13.39
N LEU A 107 -7.77 0.72 -14.28
CA LEU A 107 -8.21 2.10 -14.07
C LEU A 107 -9.69 2.10 -13.66
N PHE A 108 -9.99 2.77 -12.57
CA PHE A 108 -11.34 2.85 -11.99
C PHE A 108 -11.72 4.30 -11.69
N GLU A 109 -12.97 4.64 -11.92
CA GLU A 109 -13.56 5.87 -11.39
C GLU A 109 -14.03 5.65 -9.95
N VAL A 110 -13.55 6.50 -9.03
CA VAL A 110 -13.94 6.50 -7.62
C VAL A 110 -15.15 7.39 -7.40
N ALA A 111 -15.09 8.60 -7.94
CA ALA A 111 -16.14 9.61 -8.00
C ALA A 111 -15.87 10.50 -9.21
N GLU A 112 -16.79 11.39 -9.53
CA GLU A 112 -16.62 12.33 -10.66
C GLU A 112 -15.30 13.10 -10.55
N GLY A 113 -14.43 12.92 -11.54
CA GLY A 113 -13.13 13.56 -11.59
C GLY A 113 -12.05 12.95 -10.68
N ILE A 114 -12.33 11.84 -9.99
CA ILE A 114 -11.38 11.10 -9.15
C ILE A 114 -11.21 9.69 -9.71
N TYR A 115 -10.00 9.34 -10.10
CA TYR A 115 -9.66 8.07 -10.74
C TYR A 115 -8.53 7.37 -9.99
N GLN A 116 -8.61 6.05 -9.86
CA GLN A 116 -7.57 5.24 -9.24
C GLN A 116 -7.04 4.17 -10.21
N VAL A 117 -5.73 4.04 -10.31
CA VAL A 117 -5.11 2.86 -10.89
C VAL A 117 -4.71 1.92 -9.76
N ARG A 118 -5.29 0.72 -9.78
CA ARG A 118 -5.12 -0.32 -8.76
C ARG A 118 -4.43 -1.54 -9.33
N GLY A 119 -3.62 -2.22 -8.50
CA GLY A 119 -2.96 -3.47 -8.85
C GLY A 119 -1.75 -3.33 -9.77
N PHE A 120 -1.24 -2.11 -10.01
CA PHE A 120 -0.02 -1.84 -10.76
C PHE A 120 1.23 -1.86 -9.88
N ASP A 121 1.03 -1.96 -8.58
CA ASP A 121 2.02 -2.07 -7.52
C ASP A 121 1.32 -2.55 -6.25
N LEU A 122 1.97 -2.45 -5.08
CA LEU A 122 1.36 -2.66 -3.77
C LEU A 122 0.29 -1.61 -3.48
N ALA A 123 0.67 -0.32 -3.61
CA ALA A 123 -0.22 0.81 -3.40
C ALA A 123 -1.08 1.13 -4.64
N ASN A 124 -2.09 1.96 -4.45
CA ASN A 124 -2.87 2.60 -5.51
C ASN A 124 -2.28 3.98 -5.81
N ILE A 125 -2.45 4.44 -7.05
CA ILE A 125 -2.19 5.82 -7.43
C ILE A 125 -3.50 6.48 -7.83
N THR A 126 -3.74 7.70 -7.31
CA THR A 126 -4.99 8.43 -7.55
C THR A 126 -4.74 9.66 -8.40
N PHE A 127 -5.54 9.85 -9.44
CA PHE A 127 -5.53 11.02 -10.34
C PHE A 127 -6.82 11.81 -10.11
N ILE A 128 -6.69 13.07 -9.72
CA ILE A 128 -7.79 14.00 -9.52
C ILE A 128 -7.73 15.04 -10.62
N ARG A 129 -8.86 15.24 -11.31
CA ARG A 129 -8.93 16.19 -12.44
C ARG A 129 -9.01 17.61 -11.91
N GLY A 130 -7.94 18.39 -12.15
CA GLY A 130 -7.95 19.84 -11.95
C GLY A 130 -8.38 20.60 -13.20
N ASP A 131 -8.38 21.92 -13.11
CA ASP A 131 -8.75 22.79 -14.22
C ASP A 131 -7.78 22.68 -15.41
N SER A 132 -6.47 22.67 -15.16
CA SER A 132 -5.44 22.67 -16.20
C SER A 132 -4.64 21.36 -16.30
N GLY A 133 -4.74 20.46 -15.32
CA GLY A 133 -3.95 19.22 -15.32
C GLY A 133 -4.45 18.17 -14.34
N TRP A 134 -3.57 17.26 -13.97
CA TRP A 134 -3.79 16.26 -12.95
C TRP A 134 -3.19 16.67 -11.60
N ILE A 135 -3.90 16.42 -10.53
CA ILE A 135 -3.40 16.36 -9.16
C ILE A 135 -3.28 14.87 -8.84
N VAL A 136 -2.07 14.42 -8.53
CA VAL A 136 -1.77 13.00 -8.31
C VAL A 136 -1.51 12.76 -6.83
N VAL A 137 -2.24 11.82 -6.22
CA VAL A 137 -1.97 11.38 -4.86
C VAL A 137 -1.26 10.06 -4.92
N ASP A 138 -0.08 10.04 -4.30
CA ASP A 138 0.93 8.99 -4.31
C ASP A 138 1.50 8.65 -5.69
N THR A 139 2.60 7.92 -5.73
CA THR A 139 3.33 7.71 -6.97
C THR A 139 3.82 6.27 -7.15
N LEU A 140 3.28 5.32 -6.37
CA LEU A 140 3.72 3.92 -6.37
C LEU A 140 5.19 3.76 -5.96
N THR A 141 5.72 2.52 -6.01
CA THR A 141 7.07 2.21 -5.56
C THR A 141 8.14 2.61 -6.58
N THR A 142 7.89 2.42 -7.88
CA THR A 142 8.92 2.61 -8.91
C THR A 142 8.50 3.56 -10.02
N PRO A 143 9.47 4.28 -10.64
CA PRO A 143 9.16 5.10 -11.80
C PRO A 143 8.49 4.33 -12.95
N ALA A 144 8.81 3.05 -13.11
CA ALA A 144 8.21 2.22 -14.16
C ALA A 144 6.72 1.98 -13.94
N THR A 145 6.31 1.65 -12.69
CA THR A 145 4.90 1.43 -12.36
C THR A 145 4.09 2.72 -12.38
N ALA A 146 4.65 3.82 -11.86
CA ALA A 146 4.03 5.13 -11.91
C ALA A 146 3.78 5.62 -13.36
N ARG A 147 4.79 5.49 -14.23
CA ARG A 147 4.67 5.82 -15.65
C ARG A 147 3.60 4.98 -16.35
N ALA A 148 3.60 3.67 -16.14
CA ALA A 148 2.60 2.77 -16.73
C ALA A 148 1.16 3.13 -16.28
N ALA A 149 0.98 3.54 -15.03
CA ALA A 149 -0.30 4.02 -14.53
C ALA A 149 -0.73 5.33 -15.22
N TYR A 150 0.17 6.30 -15.33
CA TYR A 150 -0.09 7.57 -16.01
C TYR A 150 -0.39 7.38 -17.51
N GLU A 151 0.34 6.50 -18.19
CA GLU A 151 0.08 6.15 -19.59
C GLU A 151 -1.30 5.51 -19.78
N LEU A 152 -1.74 4.67 -18.85
CA LEU A 152 -3.10 4.12 -18.88
C LEU A 152 -4.15 5.23 -18.73
N VAL A 153 -3.98 6.12 -17.75
CA VAL A 153 -4.87 7.26 -17.52
C VAL A 153 -4.91 8.19 -18.75
N SER A 154 -3.74 8.54 -19.32
CA SER A 154 -3.64 9.40 -20.49
C SER A 154 -4.33 8.82 -21.72
N ARG A 155 -4.20 7.51 -21.93
CA ARG A 155 -4.85 6.81 -23.04
C ARG A 155 -6.37 6.78 -22.93
N GLU A 156 -6.91 6.53 -21.73
CA GLU A 156 -8.34 6.34 -21.53
C GLU A 156 -9.10 7.65 -21.27
N LEU A 157 -8.43 8.64 -20.62
CA LEU A 157 -9.08 9.90 -20.17
C LEU A 157 -8.54 11.16 -20.86
N GLY A 158 -7.58 11.00 -21.78
CA GLY A 158 -6.89 12.08 -22.45
C GLY A 158 -5.63 12.54 -21.69
N GLU A 159 -4.64 12.96 -22.48
CA GLU A 159 -3.37 13.46 -21.97
C GLU A 159 -3.56 14.83 -21.28
N ARG A 160 -3.07 14.97 -20.06
CA ARG A 160 -3.08 16.21 -19.27
C ARG A 160 -1.78 16.29 -18.48
N PRO A 161 -1.16 17.48 -18.35
CA PRO A 161 0.05 17.62 -17.54
C PRO A 161 -0.25 17.38 -16.04
N ILE A 162 0.76 16.95 -15.30
CA ILE A 162 0.69 16.90 -13.83
C ILE A 162 0.98 18.31 -13.31
N ARG A 163 0.16 18.81 -12.40
CA ARG A 163 0.30 20.13 -11.74
C ARG A 163 0.71 20.01 -10.29
N THR A 164 0.22 18.95 -9.63
CA THR A 164 0.51 18.71 -8.22
C THR A 164 0.72 17.23 -7.99
N VAL A 165 1.70 16.90 -7.15
CA VAL A 165 1.86 15.58 -6.53
C VAL A 165 1.64 15.74 -5.03
N ILE A 166 0.88 14.85 -4.42
CA ILE A 166 0.63 14.80 -3.00
C ILE A 166 1.14 13.45 -2.49
N TYR A 167 2.09 13.45 -1.57
CA TYR A 167 2.47 12.25 -0.85
C TYR A 167 1.58 12.13 0.38
N SER A 168 0.82 11.05 0.48
CA SER A 168 -0.06 10.80 1.62
C SER A 168 0.72 10.56 2.89
N HIS A 169 1.85 9.85 2.79
CA HIS A 169 2.74 9.54 3.89
C HIS A 169 4.15 9.12 3.41
N ALA A 170 5.02 8.75 4.36
CA ALA A 170 6.47 8.64 4.14
C ALA A 170 6.97 7.24 3.75
N HIS A 171 6.10 6.27 3.40
CA HIS A 171 6.54 4.96 2.93
C HIS A 171 6.86 4.95 1.43
N ALA A 172 7.81 4.09 1.04
CA ALA A 172 8.40 4.11 -0.30
C ALA A 172 7.42 3.77 -1.43
N ASP A 173 6.39 2.97 -1.17
CA ASP A 173 5.36 2.60 -2.14
C ASP A 173 4.36 3.74 -2.43
N HIS A 174 4.51 4.89 -1.77
CA HIS A 174 3.71 6.09 -1.98
C HIS A 174 4.48 7.24 -2.64
N PHE A 175 5.80 7.25 -2.53
CA PHE A 175 6.63 8.30 -3.14
C PHE A 175 7.67 7.79 -4.15
N GLY A 176 8.02 6.50 -4.11
CA GLY A 176 9.20 5.96 -4.81
C GLY A 176 9.16 6.05 -6.33
N GLY A 177 7.98 6.17 -6.92
CA GLY A 177 7.76 6.26 -8.36
C GLY A 177 7.73 7.67 -8.94
N VAL A 178 7.93 8.73 -8.14
CA VAL A 178 7.69 10.13 -8.56
C VAL A 178 8.43 10.53 -9.84
N ARG A 179 9.66 10.03 -10.08
CA ARG A 179 10.42 10.28 -11.31
C ARG A 179 9.84 9.57 -12.55
N GLY A 180 8.84 8.74 -12.40
CA GLY A 180 8.03 8.22 -13.51
C GLY A 180 6.98 9.21 -14.02
N LEU A 181 6.69 10.23 -13.22
CA LEU A 181 5.63 11.22 -13.46
C LEU A 181 6.17 12.62 -13.70
N VAL A 182 7.18 13.03 -12.93
CA VAL A 182 7.66 14.41 -12.83
C VAL A 182 9.17 14.45 -12.92
N GLU A 183 9.69 15.40 -13.70
CA GLU A 183 11.11 15.69 -13.78
C GLU A 183 11.52 16.78 -12.75
N PRO A 184 12.74 16.73 -12.18
CA PRO A 184 13.21 17.70 -11.19
C PRO A 184 13.10 19.16 -11.68
N GLN A 185 13.30 19.39 -12.98
CA GLN A 185 13.22 20.71 -13.59
C GLN A 185 11.81 21.29 -13.54
N GLN A 186 10.77 20.45 -13.61
CA GLN A 186 9.38 20.89 -13.48
C GLN A 186 9.05 21.36 -12.05
N VAL A 187 9.66 20.71 -11.05
CA VAL A 187 9.54 21.13 -9.65
C VAL A 187 10.34 22.41 -9.40
N ALA A 188 11.58 22.47 -9.86
CA ALA A 188 12.46 23.62 -9.69
C ALA A 188 11.92 24.90 -10.37
N SER A 189 11.21 24.76 -11.50
CA SER A 189 10.55 25.88 -12.19
C SER A 189 9.20 26.28 -11.61
N GLY A 190 8.67 25.52 -10.64
CA GLY A 190 7.33 25.73 -10.09
C GLY A 190 6.17 25.27 -11.01
N ALA A 191 6.47 24.58 -12.11
CA ALA A 191 5.44 24.02 -13.00
C ALA A 191 4.66 22.86 -12.32
N VAL A 192 5.32 22.16 -11.41
CA VAL A 192 4.72 21.12 -10.55
C VAL A 192 5.07 21.42 -9.10
N GLN A 193 4.08 21.43 -8.22
CA GLN A 193 4.29 21.44 -6.78
C GLN A 193 4.20 20.05 -6.20
N ILE A 194 4.95 19.78 -5.11
CA ILE A 194 4.88 18.55 -4.34
C ILE A 194 4.49 18.89 -2.92
N ILE A 195 3.40 18.28 -2.44
CA ILE A 195 2.83 18.49 -1.11
C ILE A 195 3.01 17.21 -0.29
N ALA A 196 3.36 17.34 0.99
CA ALA A 196 3.48 16.24 1.92
C ALA A 196 3.12 16.66 3.35
N PRO A 197 2.82 15.72 4.27
CA PRO A 197 2.67 16.05 5.68
C PRO A 197 3.99 16.50 6.30
N ALA A 198 3.90 17.31 7.35
CA ALA A 198 5.05 17.70 8.15
C ALA A 198 5.83 16.47 8.65
N GLY A 199 7.17 16.54 8.66
CA GLY A 199 8.04 15.42 9.04
C GLY A 199 8.28 14.38 7.95
N PHE A 200 7.67 14.52 6.76
CA PHE A 200 7.78 13.54 5.67
C PHE A 200 9.22 13.21 5.30
N MET A 201 10.08 14.22 5.03
CA MET A 201 11.47 13.96 4.61
C MET A 201 12.29 13.24 5.67
N GLU A 202 12.11 13.61 6.93
CA GLU A 202 12.80 12.97 8.05
C GLU A 202 12.40 11.49 8.13
N ALA A 203 11.12 11.18 8.12
CA ALA A 203 10.61 9.81 8.17
C ALA A 203 11.06 8.98 6.96
N ALA A 204 10.94 9.52 5.74
CA ALA A 204 11.35 8.84 4.51
C ALA A 204 12.84 8.51 4.48
N ILE A 205 13.72 9.44 4.92
CA ILE A 205 15.16 9.22 4.99
C ILE A 205 15.50 8.23 6.11
N LYS A 206 14.87 8.34 7.27
CA LYS A 206 15.12 7.46 8.42
C LYS A 206 14.86 5.99 8.06
N GLU A 207 13.73 5.70 7.43
CA GLU A 207 13.38 4.33 7.07
C GLU A 207 14.13 3.80 5.86
N ASN A 208 14.25 4.58 4.79
CA ASN A 208 14.73 4.06 3.51
C ASN A 208 16.24 4.24 3.30
N VAL A 209 16.90 5.15 4.03
CA VAL A 209 18.32 5.41 3.91
C VAL A 209 19.07 4.96 5.17
N LEU A 210 18.73 5.51 6.33
CA LEU A 210 19.47 5.22 7.56
C LEU A 210 19.28 3.77 8.02
N ALA A 211 18.06 3.29 8.07
CA ALA A 211 17.73 1.90 8.41
C ALA A 211 17.61 0.98 7.18
N GLY A 212 17.71 1.51 5.96
CA GLY A 212 17.29 0.89 4.71
C GLY A 212 17.76 -0.54 4.51
N ASN A 213 19.05 -0.83 4.63
CA ASN A 213 19.60 -2.19 4.45
C ASN A 213 19.09 -3.18 5.52
N ALA A 214 18.93 -2.74 6.77
CA ALA A 214 18.42 -3.59 7.84
C ALA A 214 16.94 -3.88 7.64
N MET A 215 16.16 -2.86 7.28
CA MET A 215 14.73 -2.99 7.01
C MET A 215 14.48 -3.87 5.78
N MET A 216 15.21 -3.69 4.69
CA MET A 216 15.09 -4.52 3.47
C MET A 216 15.35 -6.01 3.73
N ARG A 217 16.37 -6.36 4.54
CA ARG A 217 16.60 -7.75 4.92
C ARG A 217 15.45 -8.33 5.74
N ARG A 218 14.88 -7.56 6.68
CA ARG A 218 13.73 -8.00 7.48
C ARG A 218 12.44 -8.04 6.66
N ALA A 219 12.27 -7.12 5.72
CA ALA A 219 11.14 -7.12 4.79
C ALA A 219 11.05 -8.41 3.97
N THR A 220 12.18 -9.06 3.68
CA THR A 220 12.22 -10.37 3.04
C THR A 220 11.43 -11.43 3.82
N TYR A 221 11.54 -11.41 5.15
CA TYR A 221 10.79 -12.32 6.02
C TYR A 221 9.34 -11.87 6.19
N GLN A 222 9.08 -10.58 6.35
CA GLN A 222 7.73 -10.03 6.52
C GLN A 222 6.85 -10.31 5.31
N TYR A 223 7.39 -10.13 4.10
CA TYR A 223 6.61 -10.21 2.86
C TYR A 223 6.79 -11.52 2.10
N GLY A 224 7.69 -12.40 2.55
CA GLY A 224 7.95 -13.66 1.87
C GLY A 224 8.47 -13.49 0.43
N THR A 225 9.23 -12.42 0.14
CA THR A 225 9.62 -12.04 -1.23
C THR A 225 10.54 -13.04 -1.92
N GLN A 226 11.16 -13.96 -1.18
CA GLN A 226 11.99 -15.04 -1.71
C GLN A 226 11.19 -16.33 -1.96
N LEU A 227 9.96 -16.41 -1.47
CA LEU A 227 9.10 -17.55 -1.72
C LEU A 227 8.59 -17.52 -3.16
N PRO A 228 8.46 -18.67 -3.82
CA PRO A 228 7.77 -18.75 -5.11
C PRO A 228 6.30 -18.36 -4.92
N LYS A 229 5.72 -17.69 -5.91
CA LYS A 229 4.28 -17.42 -5.93
C LYS A 229 3.52 -18.71 -6.08
N GLY A 230 2.59 -18.99 -5.19
CA GLY A 230 1.82 -20.24 -5.21
C GLY A 230 1.16 -20.57 -3.88
N PRO A 231 0.34 -21.63 -3.85
CA PRO A 231 -0.46 -21.99 -2.66
C PRO A 231 0.38 -22.36 -1.43
N GLN A 232 1.63 -22.75 -1.62
CA GLN A 232 2.57 -23.12 -0.56
C GLN A 232 3.72 -22.14 -0.43
N GLY A 233 3.57 -20.95 -1.02
CA GLY A 233 4.56 -19.89 -1.04
C GLY A 233 3.96 -18.53 -0.74
N GLN A 234 4.32 -17.51 -1.52
CA GLN A 234 3.80 -16.14 -1.38
C GLN A 234 2.45 -16.03 -2.11
N VAL A 235 1.42 -15.58 -1.41
CA VAL A 235 0.04 -15.47 -1.89
C VAL A 235 -0.40 -14.02 -2.02
N ASP A 236 -0.20 -13.22 -0.95
CA ASP A 236 -0.67 -11.83 -0.85
C ASP A 236 -0.01 -11.13 0.34
N MET A 237 -0.12 -9.82 0.42
CA MET A 237 0.31 -8.99 1.56
C MET A 237 -0.88 -8.30 2.26
N ALA A 238 -2.10 -8.73 2.02
CA ALA A 238 -3.38 -8.17 2.48
C ALA A 238 -3.71 -6.80 1.88
N ILE A 239 -2.80 -5.83 1.94
CA ILE A 239 -2.96 -4.50 1.32
C ILE A 239 -2.68 -4.49 -0.19
N GLY A 240 -2.14 -5.58 -0.73
CA GLY A 240 -1.84 -5.79 -2.15
C GLY A 240 -1.00 -7.02 -2.38
N LYS A 241 -0.53 -7.24 -3.61
CA LYS A 241 0.21 -8.45 -3.99
C LYS A 241 1.68 -8.45 -3.61
N GLY A 242 2.30 -7.28 -3.55
CA GLY A 242 3.71 -7.12 -3.28
C GLY A 242 4.25 -5.80 -3.78
N LEU A 243 5.52 -5.52 -3.49
CA LEU A 243 6.23 -4.34 -3.97
C LEU A 243 6.76 -4.55 -5.39
N ALA A 244 6.63 -3.55 -6.25
CA ALA A 244 7.29 -3.53 -7.54
C ALA A 244 8.82 -3.53 -7.36
N ARG A 245 9.52 -4.12 -8.33
CA ARG A 245 10.99 -4.21 -8.34
C ARG A 245 11.58 -3.14 -9.25
N GLY A 246 12.54 -2.40 -8.74
CA GLY A 246 13.22 -1.36 -9.52
C GLY A 246 13.84 -0.30 -8.63
N PRO A 247 14.41 0.76 -9.23
CA PRO A 247 14.94 1.87 -8.47
C PRO A 247 13.81 2.65 -7.77
N LEU A 248 14.09 3.15 -6.59
CA LEU A 248 13.28 4.16 -5.91
C LEU A 248 13.73 5.55 -6.34
N SER A 249 12.82 6.49 -6.33
CA SER A 249 13.11 7.90 -6.53
C SER A 249 12.43 8.76 -5.46
N LEU A 250 12.96 9.93 -5.20
CA LEU A 250 12.37 10.90 -4.27
C LEU A 250 12.64 12.29 -4.79
N LEU A 251 11.60 13.11 -4.85
CA LEU A 251 11.69 14.56 -5.01
C LEU A 251 11.17 15.21 -3.72
N ALA A 252 11.94 16.12 -3.16
CA ALA A 252 11.56 16.79 -1.92
C ALA A 252 10.24 17.56 -2.10
N PRO A 253 9.35 17.55 -1.09
CA PRO A 253 8.16 18.40 -1.10
C PRO A 253 8.52 19.88 -1.22
N THR A 254 7.74 20.61 -2.00
CA THR A 254 7.84 22.07 -2.12
C THR A 254 6.96 22.79 -1.11
N ARG A 255 5.99 22.06 -0.53
CA ARG A 255 5.10 22.53 0.53
C ARG A 255 4.81 21.41 1.52
N LEU A 256 4.82 21.73 2.80
CA LEU A 256 4.40 20.85 3.88
C LEU A 256 3.04 21.28 4.41
N ILE A 257 2.21 20.32 4.78
CA ILE A 257 0.96 20.54 5.54
C ILE A 257 1.36 20.53 7.01
N GLU A 258 1.24 21.69 7.65
CA GLU A 258 1.66 21.92 9.03
C GLU A 258 0.51 21.73 10.03
N GLY A 259 0.86 21.63 11.32
CA GLY A 259 -0.09 21.57 12.42
C GLY A 259 -1.08 20.39 12.31
N GLU A 260 -2.35 20.65 12.62
CA GLU A 260 -3.43 19.65 12.54
C GLU A 260 -3.95 19.42 11.11
N GLY A 261 -3.56 20.28 10.18
CA GLY A 261 -3.97 20.27 8.77
C GLY A 261 -4.41 21.65 8.31
N GLU A 262 -4.70 21.77 7.01
CA GLU A 262 -5.09 23.03 6.38
C GLU A 262 -5.99 22.83 5.17
N ASP A 263 -6.63 23.91 4.73
CA ASP A 263 -7.43 23.98 3.50
C ASP A 263 -6.59 24.59 2.37
N LEU A 264 -6.62 23.97 1.19
CA LEU A 264 -5.97 24.46 -0.02
C LEU A 264 -6.89 24.38 -1.22
N VAL A 265 -6.66 25.24 -2.19
CA VAL A 265 -7.19 25.07 -3.55
C VAL A 265 -6.04 24.76 -4.48
N LEU A 266 -6.06 23.56 -5.09
CA LEU A 266 -5.02 23.08 -5.98
C LEU A 266 -5.63 22.91 -7.38
N ASP A 267 -5.08 23.61 -8.36
CA ASP A 267 -5.57 23.62 -9.75
C ASP A 267 -7.13 23.66 -9.83
N GLY A 268 -7.75 24.58 -9.06
CA GLY A 268 -9.21 24.78 -8.99
C GLY A 268 -10.00 23.79 -8.13
N VAL A 269 -9.36 22.77 -7.57
CA VAL A 269 -10.01 21.79 -6.69
C VAL A 269 -9.77 22.12 -5.22
N PRO A 270 -10.83 22.24 -4.39
CA PRO A 270 -10.67 22.46 -2.95
C PRO A 270 -10.30 21.14 -2.23
N PHE A 271 -9.36 21.24 -1.31
CA PHE A 271 -8.86 20.17 -0.44
C PHE A 271 -8.90 20.63 1.00
N THR A 272 -9.25 19.74 1.91
CA THR A 272 -8.98 19.87 3.35
C THR A 272 -8.07 18.73 3.78
N PHE A 273 -6.93 19.05 4.35
CA PHE A 273 -5.98 18.08 4.87
C PHE A 273 -6.17 17.88 6.38
N GLN A 274 -5.89 16.68 6.87
CA GLN A 274 -5.82 16.36 8.29
C GLN A 274 -4.53 15.58 8.53
N ASN A 275 -3.56 16.18 9.21
CA ASN A 275 -2.36 15.46 9.65
C ASN A 275 -2.70 14.42 10.72
N THR A 276 -2.08 13.24 10.60
CA THR A 276 -2.31 12.08 11.49
C THR A 276 -0.97 11.44 11.88
N PRO A 277 -0.04 12.20 12.45
CA PRO A 277 1.31 11.71 12.74
C PRO A 277 1.30 10.55 13.72
N GLY A 278 2.20 9.57 13.51
CA GLY A 278 2.36 8.42 14.41
C GLY A 278 1.29 7.34 14.26
N THR A 279 0.45 7.43 13.22
CA THR A 279 -0.53 6.41 12.85
C THR A 279 0.16 5.30 12.06
N GLU A 280 -0.21 5.05 10.78
CA GLU A 280 0.46 4.04 9.96
C GLU A 280 1.92 4.44 9.67
N SER A 281 2.17 5.75 9.52
CA SER A 281 3.48 6.34 9.32
C SER A 281 3.74 7.46 10.35
N PRO A 282 5.03 7.76 10.68
CA PRO A 282 5.36 8.93 11.50
C PRO A 282 4.86 10.25 10.90
N ALA A 283 4.77 10.35 9.59
CA ALA A 283 4.25 11.49 8.84
C ALA A 283 3.20 11.01 7.84
N GLU A 284 1.94 11.28 8.14
CA GLU A 284 0.79 10.84 7.36
C GLU A 284 -0.34 11.87 7.42
N MET A 285 -1.22 11.90 6.41
CA MET A 285 -2.38 12.79 6.38
C MET A 285 -3.55 12.21 5.61
N ASN A 286 -4.77 12.41 6.14
CA ASN A 286 -6.01 12.19 5.44
C ASN A 286 -6.36 13.40 4.57
N ILE A 287 -7.18 13.18 3.52
CA ILE A 287 -7.57 14.20 2.56
C ILE A 287 -9.08 14.17 2.37
N TRP A 288 -9.73 15.33 2.54
CA TRP A 288 -11.13 15.54 2.24
C TRP A 288 -11.30 16.39 0.97
N LEU A 289 -12.12 15.94 0.05
CA LEU A 289 -12.50 16.62 -1.19
C LEU A 289 -13.98 17.04 -1.08
N PRO A 290 -14.26 18.26 -0.61
CA PRO A 290 -15.62 18.67 -0.25
C PRO A 290 -16.58 18.70 -1.43
N ARG A 291 -16.11 19.05 -2.64
CA ARG A 291 -16.94 19.09 -3.85
C ARG A 291 -17.49 17.71 -4.23
N GLN A 292 -16.66 16.68 -4.12
CA GLN A 292 -17.03 15.30 -4.43
C GLN A 292 -17.56 14.54 -3.22
N LYS A 293 -17.55 15.13 -2.02
CA LYS A 293 -17.81 14.47 -0.74
C LYS A 293 -17.01 13.17 -0.60
N ALA A 294 -15.75 13.23 -1.02
CA ALA A 294 -14.84 12.11 -1.07
C ALA A 294 -13.77 12.21 0.03
N LEU A 295 -13.64 11.16 0.83
CA LEU A 295 -12.69 11.07 1.93
C LEU A 295 -11.60 10.04 1.58
N LEU A 296 -10.37 10.52 1.38
CA LEU A 296 -9.18 9.67 1.26
C LEU A 296 -8.56 9.51 2.64
N MET A 297 -8.55 8.29 3.15
CA MET A 297 -8.05 7.97 4.49
C MET A 297 -6.58 7.51 4.49
N ALA A 298 -5.81 7.91 3.48
CA ALA A 298 -4.41 7.48 3.31
C ALA A 298 -4.26 5.96 3.55
N GLU A 299 -3.42 5.53 4.49
CA GLU A 299 -3.35 4.14 4.93
C GLU A 299 -3.98 3.93 6.32
N ASN A 300 -4.52 5.00 6.92
CA ASN A 300 -5.17 4.98 8.23
C ASN A 300 -6.39 4.06 8.30
N VAL A 301 -7.16 3.96 7.20
CA VAL A 301 -8.32 3.06 7.09
C VAL A 301 -8.30 2.42 5.71
N VAL A 302 -7.80 1.21 5.64
CA VAL A 302 -7.78 0.37 4.42
C VAL A 302 -8.80 -0.77 4.53
N GLY A 303 -8.87 -1.64 3.53
CA GLY A 303 -9.80 -2.77 3.50
C GLY A 303 -9.53 -3.88 4.53
N THR A 304 -8.42 -3.80 5.26
CA THR A 304 -8.00 -4.73 6.31
C THR A 304 -7.59 -3.96 7.56
N LEU A 305 -7.52 -4.64 8.72
CA LEU A 305 -6.88 -4.04 9.89
C LEU A 305 -5.37 -3.97 9.64
N HIS A 306 -4.81 -2.76 9.70
CA HIS A 306 -3.38 -2.58 9.56
C HIS A 306 -2.65 -2.90 10.88
N ASN A 307 -1.45 -3.49 10.79
CA ASN A 307 -0.66 -3.83 11.97
C ASN A 307 -0.15 -2.56 12.70
N LEU A 308 0.04 -2.67 14.03
CA LEU A 308 0.62 -1.61 14.86
C LEU A 308 2.15 -1.66 14.90
N TYR A 309 2.76 -2.79 14.55
CA TYR A 309 4.20 -2.99 14.49
C TYR A 309 4.56 -3.89 13.33
N THR A 310 5.50 -3.45 12.50
CA THR A 310 5.97 -4.22 11.35
C THR A 310 7.23 -5.00 11.67
N LEU A 311 7.31 -6.25 11.21
CA LEU A 311 8.50 -7.10 11.39
C LEU A 311 9.74 -6.53 10.68
N ARG A 312 9.58 -5.69 9.66
CA ARG A 312 10.68 -4.99 8.99
C ARG A 312 11.40 -3.99 9.92
N GLY A 313 10.72 -3.51 10.99
CA GLY A 313 11.33 -2.67 12.01
C GLY A 313 11.03 -1.18 11.88
N ALA A 314 9.91 -0.79 11.30
CA ALA A 314 9.39 0.57 11.38
C ALA A 314 9.12 0.98 12.84
N GLU A 315 8.94 2.26 13.09
CA GLU A 315 8.54 2.75 14.41
C GLU A 315 7.22 2.11 14.85
N VAL A 316 7.07 1.86 16.16
CA VAL A 316 5.81 1.37 16.73
C VAL A 316 4.76 2.46 16.57
N ARG A 317 3.59 2.08 16.06
CA ARG A 317 2.47 2.97 15.79
C ARG A 317 1.65 3.22 17.05
N ASP A 318 1.17 4.44 17.21
CA ASP A 318 0.34 4.84 18.35
C ASP A 318 -1.13 4.46 18.11
N ALA A 319 -1.55 3.32 18.66
CA ALA A 319 -2.92 2.83 18.51
C ALA A 319 -3.97 3.81 19.08
N LEU A 320 -3.69 4.48 20.21
CA LEU A 320 -4.59 5.47 20.78
C LEU A 320 -4.68 6.73 19.91
N GLY A 321 -3.53 7.24 19.45
CA GLY A 321 -3.47 8.35 18.51
C GLY A 321 -4.23 8.04 17.24
N TRP A 322 -4.02 6.84 16.68
CA TRP A 322 -4.71 6.36 15.48
C TRP A 322 -6.24 6.34 15.66
N SER A 323 -6.73 5.76 16.77
CA SER A 323 -8.15 5.78 17.14
C SER A 323 -8.71 7.21 17.21
N LYS A 324 -7.97 8.14 17.82
CA LYS A 324 -8.37 9.55 17.94
C LYS A 324 -8.44 10.25 16.58
N TYR A 325 -7.47 10.01 15.69
CA TYR A 325 -7.47 10.63 14.35
C TYR A 325 -8.59 10.08 13.46
N ILE A 326 -8.90 8.78 13.54
CA ILE A 326 -10.08 8.23 12.86
C ILE A 326 -11.36 8.87 13.42
N ASN A 327 -11.48 9.04 14.74
CA ASN A 327 -12.62 9.71 15.35
C ASN A 327 -12.75 11.18 14.88
N GLN A 328 -11.65 11.91 14.79
CA GLN A 328 -11.66 13.28 14.23
C GLN A 328 -12.11 13.27 12.78
N ALA A 329 -11.59 12.38 11.93
CA ALA A 329 -11.99 12.25 10.53
C ALA A 329 -13.48 11.93 10.40
N LEU A 330 -14.01 11.02 11.23
CA LEU A 330 -15.43 10.68 11.28
C LEU A 330 -16.30 11.91 11.55
N HIS A 331 -15.93 12.71 12.55
CA HIS A 331 -16.71 13.89 12.93
C HIS A 331 -16.55 15.07 11.98
N ARG A 332 -15.36 15.28 11.41
CA ARG A 332 -15.10 16.40 10.47
C ARG A 332 -15.67 16.13 9.09
N PHE A 333 -15.53 14.90 8.59
CA PHE A 333 -15.75 14.53 7.19
C PHE A 333 -16.68 13.34 7.01
N GLY A 334 -16.49 12.27 7.83
CA GLY A 334 -17.10 10.97 7.63
C GLY A 334 -18.62 11.00 7.55
N ARG A 335 -19.27 11.86 8.34
CA ARG A 335 -20.74 12.02 8.35
C ARG A 335 -21.29 12.69 7.09
N GLN A 336 -20.43 13.31 6.27
CA GLN A 336 -20.77 13.97 5.01
C GLN A 336 -20.25 13.19 3.79
N ALA A 337 -19.36 12.23 3.99
CA ALA A 337 -18.74 11.49 2.92
C ALA A 337 -19.76 10.58 2.19
N GLU A 338 -19.74 10.62 0.87
CA GLU A 338 -20.50 9.73 -0.01
C GLU A 338 -19.62 8.61 -0.57
N VAL A 339 -18.31 8.83 -0.61
CA VAL A 339 -17.29 7.83 -0.92
C VAL A 339 -16.10 7.98 0.01
N MET A 340 -15.57 6.85 0.51
CA MET A 340 -14.31 6.75 1.23
C MET A 340 -13.39 5.79 0.48
N PHE A 341 -12.13 6.18 0.31
CA PHE A 341 -11.14 5.38 -0.36
C PHE A 341 -9.78 5.54 0.32
N ALA A 342 -8.84 4.69 -0.06
CA ALA A 342 -7.53 4.63 0.56
C ALA A 342 -6.46 4.39 -0.51
N VAL A 343 -5.21 4.47 -0.09
CA VAL A 343 -4.06 4.25 -0.96
C VAL A 343 -3.78 2.75 -1.19
N HIS A 344 -4.57 1.87 -0.56
CA HIS A 344 -4.62 0.43 -0.81
C HIS A 344 -6.06 -0.05 -0.93
N ASN A 345 -6.26 -1.26 -1.47
CA ASN A 345 -7.53 -1.94 -1.65
C ASN A 345 -8.52 -1.14 -2.53
N TRP A 346 -9.83 -1.15 -2.23
CA TRP A 346 -10.92 -0.59 -3.01
C TRP A 346 -11.77 0.38 -2.19
N PRO A 347 -12.47 1.32 -2.84
CA PRO A 347 -13.31 2.29 -2.14
C PRO A 347 -14.57 1.67 -1.52
N ARG A 348 -15.20 2.45 -0.62
CA ARG A 348 -16.53 2.23 -0.06
C ARG A 348 -17.44 3.38 -0.42
N TRP A 349 -18.66 3.09 -0.80
CA TRP A 349 -19.66 4.07 -1.19
C TRP A 349 -20.89 3.94 -0.30
N GLY A 350 -21.47 5.09 0.04
CA GLY A 350 -22.63 5.19 0.93
C GLY A 350 -22.26 5.57 2.35
N ASN A 351 -22.86 6.65 2.82
CA ASN A 351 -22.48 7.27 4.09
C ASN A 351 -22.61 6.33 5.30
N ALA A 352 -23.68 5.54 5.35
CA ALA A 352 -23.92 4.62 6.47
C ALA A 352 -22.78 3.59 6.61
N GLU A 353 -22.32 3.01 5.49
CA GLU A 353 -21.21 2.06 5.50
C GLU A 353 -19.88 2.73 5.87
N ILE A 354 -19.64 3.95 5.36
CA ILE A 354 -18.44 4.72 5.68
C ILE A 354 -18.36 4.99 7.18
N VAL A 355 -19.46 5.46 7.77
CA VAL A 355 -19.54 5.73 9.21
C VAL A 355 -19.29 4.45 10.01
N GLU A 356 -19.94 3.34 9.63
CA GLU A 356 -19.76 2.04 10.31
C GLU A 356 -18.31 1.56 10.28
N VAL A 357 -17.63 1.66 9.15
CA VAL A 357 -16.23 1.23 9.02
C VAL A 357 -15.32 2.12 9.85
N LEU A 358 -15.50 3.44 9.81
CA LEU A 358 -14.72 4.39 10.62
C LEU A 358 -14.92 4.12 12.11
N GLU A 359 -16.16 3.90 12.56
CA GLU A 359 -16.46 3.58 13.96
C GLU A 359 -15.80 2.27 14.39
N LYS A 360 -15.95 1.20 13.61
CA LYS A 360 -15.38 -0.12 13.95
C LYS A 360 -13.85 -0.10 13.98
N GLN A 361 -13.19 0.53 13.03
CA GLN A 361 -11.72 0.61 13.04
C GLN A 361 -11.20 1.51 14.16
N ARG A 362 -11.84 2.64 14.41
CA ARG A 362 -11.56 3.50 15.57
C ARG A 362 -11.62 2.71 16.87
N ASP A 363 -12.72 2.01 17.07
CA ASP A 363 -12.99 1.28 18.32
C ASP A 363 -12.02 0.11 18.50
N LEU A 364 -11.64 -0.56 17.40
CA LEU A 364 -10.67 -1.66 17.46
C LEU A 364 -9.27 -1.18 17.87
N TYR A 365 -8.77 -0.07 17.31
CA TYR A 365 -7.48 0.49 17.72
C TYR A 365 -7.52 0.97 19.18
N GLY A 366 -8.60 1.63 19.61
CA GLY A 366 -8.82 2.01 21.00
C GLY A 366 -8.84 0.80 21.94
N PHE A 367 -9.57 -0.26 21.55
CA PHE A 367 -9.64 -1.51 22.29
C PHE A 367 -8.27 -2.18 22.44
N LEU A 368 -7.47 -2.27 21.37
CA LEU A 368 -6.14 -2.86 21.43
C LEU A 368 -5.23 -2.10 22.41
N HIS A 369 -5.26 -0.76 22.39
CA HIS A 369 -4.52 0.05 23.33
C HIS A 369 -4.98 -0.20 24.78
N ASP A 370 -6.28 -0.06 25.05
CA ASP A 370 -6.82 -0.09 26.39
C ASP A 370 -6.70 -1.48 27.03
N GLN A 371 -6.95 -2.56 26.25
CA GLN A 371 -6.81 -3.94 26.75
C GLN A 371 -5.35 -4.30 27.03
N THR A 372 -4.41 -3.85 26.19
CA THR A 372 -2.99 -4.06 26.44
C THR A 372 -2.57 -3.43 27.77
N LEU A 373 -2.96 -2.17 28.02
CA LEU A 373 -2.67 -1.51 29.29
C LEU A 373 -3.38 -2.15 30.48
N HIS A 374 -4.64 -2.56 30.31
CA HIS A 374 -5.42 -3.24 31.34
C HIS A 374 -4.73 -4.53 31.79
N LEU A 375 -4.33 -5.39 30.85
CA LEU A 375 -3.65 -6.64 31.16
C LEU A 375 -2.26 -6.41 31.75
N ALA A 376 -1.50 -5.46 31.23
CA ALA A 376 -0.19 -5.09 31.77
C ALA A 376 -0.29 -4.60 33.22
N ASN A 377 -1.30 -3.79 33.57
CA ASN A 377 -1.55 -3.33 34.95
C ASN A 377 -1.97 -4.44 35.88
N GLN A 378 -2.49 -5.55 35.37
CA GLN A 378 -2.77 -6.77 36.15
C GLN A 378 -1.54 -7.66 36.36
N GLY A 379 -0.38 -7.29 35.80
CA GLY A 379 0.86 -8.08 35.86
C GLY A 379 0.93 -9.23 34.85
N VAL A 380 0.06 -9.22 33.84
CA VAL A 380 0.12 -10.19 32.73
C VAL A 380 1.39 -9.95 31.92
N THR A 381 2.15 -11.00 31.64
CA THR A 381 3.42 -10.87 30.90
C THR A 381 3.17 -10.68 29.40
N ILE A 382 4.14 -10.09 28.70
CA ILE A 382 4.04 -9.81 27.26
C ILE A 382 3.78 -11.07 26.40
N GLY A 383 4.16 -12.26 26.89
CA GLY A 383 3.87 -13.53 26.20
C GLY A 383 2.46 -14.09 26.45
N GLN A 384 1.66 -13.42 27.29
CA GLN A 384 0.31 -13.82 27.68
C GLN A 384 -0.76 -12.80 27.25
N VAL A 385 -0.32 -11.59 26.87
CA VAL A 385 -1.16 -10.54 26.26
C VAL A 385 -1.37 -10.81 24.71
#